data_9338b109afbb13dfe8f990240f70d86b
#
_entry.id   9338b109afbb13dfe8f990240f70d86b
#
_cell.length_a   1.000
_cell.length_b   1.000
_cell.length_c   1.000
_cell.angle_alpha   90.00
_cell.angle_beta   90.00
_cell.angle_gamma   90.00
#
_symmetry.space_group_name_H-M   'P 1'
#
loop_
_entity.id
_entity.type
_entity.pdbx_description
1 polymer ?
#
loop_
_entity_poly.entity_id
_entity_poly.type
_entity_poly.pdbx_seq_one_letter_code
_entity_poly.pdbx_strand_id
1 'polypeptide(L)'
;SFNLMNLMYLIGAAICVLSGNFPVLLAGLIITGFASGADLPISLTVISHDAPNEKVSASLIASTQVFWQIGVLGSYAMAFIVSHVEGAAGARMVFALLAVLAGIAFVWRTFSKKFKEFHVAGDEYRAAEGTKTSTEVSFASLFKGTDGRKYISFFSCIIIFYVCWNLLANTFGQFQTYILVKANASQSLATGCGIVLNIVGLICGILFASAAGSKHRNKFFYVGIVIQAGAMIGIALGGGTIAMIVGMIACYNIGNQFAGESIYKVWTQESFPVEARASMQGFINGFSRFCCGLFALVTPYLVAGDRIHTTMYGFAGIVLISAIAGTRMIMLQKKHGVGQM
;
A
#
# COMPACT_ATOMS: atom_id res chain seq x y z
N SER A 1 -11.13 17.03 -12.03
CA SER A 1 -9.86 16.41 -11.55
C SER A 1 -9.82 14.89 -11.73
N PHE A 2 -10.94 14.19 -11.50
CA PHE A 2 -11.03 12.71 -11.56
C PHE A 2 -10.56 12.10 -12.90
N ASN A 3 -10.95 12.66 -14.03
CA ASN A 3 -10.52 12.17 -15.35
C ASN A 3 -9.12 12.67 -15.74
N LEU A 4 -8.71 13.84 -15.21
CA LEU A 4 -7.42 14.45 -15.53
C LEU A 4 -6.24 13.57 -15.07
N MET A 5 -6.36 12.91 -13.91
CA MET A 5 -5.29 12.06 -13.38
C MET A 5 -5.02 10.86 -14.29
N ASN A 6 -6.07 10.22 -14.82
CA ASN A 6 -5.89 9.12 -15.76
C ASN A 6 -5.27 9.57 -17.11
N LEU A 7 -5.64 10.76 -17.58
CA LEU A 7 -5.01 11.33 -18.77
C LEU A 7 -3.51 11.63 -18.53
N MET A 8 -3.18 12.23 -17.39
CA MET A 8 -1.79 12.47 -17.02
C MET A 8 -0.99 11.16 -16.90
N TYR A 9 -1.59 10.13 -16.31
CA TYR A 9 -0.96 8.80 -16.21
C TYR A 9 -0.70 8.21 -17.61
N LEU A 10 -1.69 8.29 -18.51
CA LEU A 10 -1.55 7.85 -19.90
C LEU A 10 -0.40 8.58 -20.61
N ILE A 11 -0.34 9.91 -20.49
CA ILE A 11 0.73 10.73 -21.10
C ILE A 11 2.09 10.35 -20.54
N GLY A 12 2.22 10.25 -19.21
CA GLY A 12 3.47 9.87 -18.57
C GLY A 12 3.94 8.47 -18.97
N ALA A 13 3.04 7.49 -19.02
CA ALA A 13 3.34 6.14 -19.47
C ALA A 13 3.75 6.11 -20.96
N ALA A 14 3.09 6.87 -21.82
CA ALA A 14 3.47 7.00 -23.23
C ALA A 14 4.87 7.61 -23.40
N ILE A 15 5.22 8.63 -22.59
CA ILE A 15 6.58 9.18 -22.56
C ILE A 15 7.60 8.10 -22.16
N CYS A 16 7.28 7.25 -21.17
CA CYS A 16 8.16 6.14 -20.79
C CYS A 16 8.36 5.13 -21.92
N VAL A 17 7.31 4.79 -22.68
CA VAL A 17 7.41 3.91 -23.86
C VAL A 17 8.33 4.47 -24.92
N LEU A 18 8.21 5.77 -25.20
CA LEU A 18 8.96 6.47 -26.24
C LEU A 18 10.36 6.92 -25.80
N SER A 19 10.69 6.74 -24.52
CA SER A 19 11.95 7.21 -23.96
C SER A 19 13.16 6.56 -24.65
N GLY A 20 14.07 7.40 -25.14
CA GLY A 20 15.36 6.97 -25.71
C GLY A 20 16.55 7.24 -24.78
N ASN A 21 16.32 7.97 -23.68
CA ASN A 21 17.36 8.35 -22.71
C ASN A 21 16.76 8.46 -21.29
N PHE A 22 17.67 8.49 -20.31
CA PHE A 22 17.28 8.53 -18.90
C PHE A 22 16.49 9.79 -18.51
N PRO A 23 16.83 11.02 -18.91
CA PRO A 23 16.04 12.20 -18.55
C PRO A 23 14.59 12.15 -19.03
N VAL A 24 14.33 11.66 -20.22
CA VAL A 24 12.95 11.53 -20.76
C VAL A 24 12.20 10.44 -20.02
N LEU A 25 12.85 9.31 -19.72
CA LEU A 25 12.25 8.27 -18.87
C LEU A 25 11.90 8.81 -17.50
N LEU A 26 12.79 9.56 -16.86
CA LEU A 26 12.57 10.16 -15.55
C LEU A 26 11.38 11.13 -15.57
N ALA A 27 11.27 11.98 -16.60
CA ALA A 27 10.13 12.87 -16.77
C ALA A 27 8.81 12.09 -16.88
N GLY A 28 8.77 11.01 -17.66
CA GLY A 28 7.60 10.13 -17.74
C GLY A 28 7.25 9.50 -16.39
N LEU A 29 8.25 9.01 -15.65
CA LEU A 29 8.06 8.42 -14.32
C LEU A 29 7.54 9.44 -13.28
N ILE A 30 8.02 10.68 -13.32
CA ILE A 30 7.53 11.76 -12.43
C ILE A 30 6.05 12.02 -12.71
N ILE A 31 5.66 12.15 -13.99
CA ILE A 31 4.27 12.40 -14.37
C ILE A 31 3.36 11.23 -13.97
N THR A 32 3.75 9.99 -14.25
CA THR A 32 2.98 8.79 -13.86
C THR A 32 2.87 8.66 -12.35
N GLY A 33 3.96 8.91 -11.63
CA GLY A 33 4.00 8.86 -10.16
C GLY A 33 3.08 9.89 -9.52
N PHE A 34 3.11 11.14 -10.01
CA PHE A 34 2.21 12.20 -9.55
C PHE A 34 0.74 11.85 -9.83
N ALA A 35 0.43 11.42 -11.04
CA ALA A 35 -0.92 11.06 -11.45
C ALA A 35 -1.46 9.88 -10.61
N SER A 36 -0.66 8.84 -10.41
CA SER A 36 -1.01 7.67 -9.60
C SER A 36 -1.23 8.04 -8.13
N GLY A 37 -0.36 8.88 -7.57
CA GLY A 37 -0.48 9.33 -6.18
C GLY A 37 -1.73 10.17 -5.91
N ALA A 38 -2.14 10.99 -6.87
CA ALA A 38 -3.32 11.84 -6.77
C ALA A 38 -4.63 11.09 -7.11
N ASP A 39 -4.61 10.11 -8.04
CA ASP A 39 -5.83 9.39 -8.46
C ASP A 39 -6.46 8.60 -7.32
N LEU A 40 -5.67 7.97 -6.45
CA LEU A 40 -6.19 7.14 -5.37
C LEU A 40 -7.10 7.92 -4.39
N PRO A 41 -6.66 9.03 -3.75
CA PRO A 41 -7.52 9.77 -2.84
C PRO A 41 -8.73 10.41 -3.55
N ILE A 42 -8.55 10.87 -4.79
CA ILE A 42 -9.64 11.43 -5.59
C ILE A 42 -10.68 10.36 -5.89
N SER A 43 -10.26 9.16 -6.32
CA SER A 43 -11.15 8.05 -6.63
C SER A 43 -11.91 7.57 -5.40
N LEU A 44 -11.26 7.47 -4.24
CA LEU A 44 -11.92 7.09 -2.98
C LEU A 44 -12.95 8.15 -2.54
N THR A 45 -12.66 9.42 -2.74
CA THR A 45 -13.60 10.51 -2.45
C THR A 45 -14.83 10.42 -3.37
N VAL A 46 -14.64 10.18 -4.66
CA VAL A 46 -15.76 10.02 -5.61
C VAL A 46 -16.60 8.79 -5.26
N ILE A 47 -15.97 7.64 -4.96
CA ILE A 47 -16.68 6.43 -4.54
C ILE A 47 -17.50 6.69 -3.26
N SER A 48 -16.92 7.37 -2.28
CA SER A 48 -17.62 7.72 -1.04
C SER A 48 -18.75 8.70 -1.28
N HIS A 49 -18.60 9.62 -2.22
CA HIS A 49 -19.60 10.61 -2.59
C HIS A 49 -20.79 9.99 -3.34
N ASP A 50 -20.53 9.12 -4.31
CA ASP A 50 -21.54 8.57 -5.21
C ASP A 50 -22.23 7.32 -4.62
N ALA A 51 -21.78 6.83 -3.47
CA ALA A 51 -22.37 5.67 -2.81
C ALA A 51 -23.72 6.03 -2.16
N PRO A 52 -24.76 5.17 -2.31
CA PRO A 52 -26.11 5.45 -1.81
C PRO A 52 -26.24 5.40 -0.28
N ASN A 53 -25.27 4.85 0.43
CA ASN A 53 -25.23 4.83 1.90
C ASN A 53 -23.81 4.48 2.39
N GLU A 54 -23.55 4.71 3.70
CA GLU A 54 -22.24 4.46 4.31
C GLU A 54 -21.79 2.99 4.22
N LYS A 55 -22.72 2.04 4.33
CA LYS A 55 -22.40 0.60 4.25
C LYS A 55 -21.91 0.22 2.85
N VAL A 56 -22.56 0.71 1.82
CA VAL A 56 -22.14 0.48 0.42
C VAL A 56 -20.83 1.21 0.14
N SER A 57 -20.68 2.44 0.62
CA SER A 57 -19.43 3.20 0.54
C SER A 57 -18.25 2.41 1.14
N ALA A 58 -18.40 1.93 2.36
CA ALA A 58 -17.37 1.13 3.03
C ALA A 58 -17.04 -0.16 2.27
N SER A 59 -18.05 -0.84 1.72
CA SER A 59 -17.86 -2.05 0.91
C SER A 59 -17.11 -1.76 -0.39
N LEU A 60 -17.46 -0.69 -1.09
CA LEU A 60 -16.80 -0.28 -2.33
C LEU A 60 -15.34 0.14 -2.08
N ILE A 61 -15.09 0.91 -1.00
CA ILE A 61 -13.74 1.28 -0.58
C ILE A 61 -12.92 0.03 -0.23
N ALA A 62 -13.49 -0.94 0.47
CA ALA A 62 -12.82 -2.20 0.77
C ALA A 62 -12.49 -2.99 -0.52
N SER A 63 -13.40 -2.98 -1.51
CA SER A 63 -13.17 -3.64 -2.79
C SER A 63 -11.99 -3.08 -3.57
N THR A 64 -11.63 -1.81 -3.38
CA THR A 64 -10.44 -1.22 -4.02
C THR A 64 -9.15 -1.95 -3.66
N GLN A 65 -9.07 -2.52 -2.45
CA GLN A 65 -7.92 -3.32 -2.03
C GLN A 65 -7.80 -4.63 -2.81
N VAL A 66 -8.93 -5.24 -3.14
CA VAL A 66 -8.97 -6.46 -3.97
C VAL A 66 -8.50 -6.13 -5.38
N PHE A 67 -9.00 -5.06 -5.98
CA PHE A 67 -8.56 -4.60 -7.31
C PHE A 67 -7.08 -4.21 -7.33
N TRP A 68 -6.58 -3.58 -6.26
CA TRP A 68 -5.15 -3.30 -6.12
C TRP A 68 -4.33 -4.59 -6.14
N GLN A 69 -4.75 -5.61 -5.41
CA GLN A 69 -4.08 -6.91 -5.38
C GLN A 69 -4.12 -7.62 -6.74
N ILE A 70 -5.24 -7.52 -7.48
CA ILE A 70 -5.34 -8.03 -8.86
C ILE A 70 -4.35 -7.29 -9.77
N GLY A 71 -4.21 -5.97 -9.60
CA GLY A 71 -3.21 -5.17 -10.33
C GLY A 71 -1.77 -5.62 -10.05
N VAL A 72 -1.45 -5.92 -8.79
CA VAL A 72 -0.14 -6.47 -8.40
C VAL A 72 0.11 -7.81 -9.06
N LEU A 73 -0.86 -8.74 -9.04
CA LEU A 73 -0.76 -10.03 -9.73
C LEU A 73 -0.58 -9.85 -11.24
N GLY A 74 -1.33 -8.92 -11.86
CA GLY A 74 -1.20 -8.59 -13.28
C GLY A 74 0.20 -8.04 -13.62
N SER A 75 0.80 -7.22 -12.74
CA SER A 75 2.15 -6.71 -12.94
C SER A 75 3.22 -7.82 -12.87
N TYR A 76 3.10 -8.77 -11.95
CA TYR A 76 3.97 -9.95 -11.89
C TYR A 76 3.80 -10.85 -13.11
N ALA A 77 2.56 -11.09 -13.55
CA ALA A 77 2.28 -11.88 -14.74
C ALA A 77 2.92 -11.24 -15.99
N MET A 78 2.79 -9.92 -16.14
CA MET A 78 3.43 -9.19 -17.23
C MET A 78 4.96 -9.23 -17.14
N ALA A 79 5.52 -9.04 -15.94
CA ALA A 79 6.96 -9.17 -15.71
C ALA A 79 7.48 -10.57 -16.07
N PHE A 80 6.69 -11.61 -15.79
CA PHE A 80 7.02 -12.99 -16.18
C PHE A 80 7.00 -13.16 -17.71
N ILE A 81 5.97 -12.65 -18.40
CA ILE A 81 5.86 -12.71 -19.85
C ILE A 81 7.05 -12.04 -20.53
N VAL A 82 7.46 -10.86 -20.05
CA VAL A 82 8.58 -10.11 -20.64
C VAL A 82 9.97 -10.52 -20.12
N SER A 83 10.03 -11.48 -19.19
CA SER A 83 11.30 -11.92 -18.58
C SER A 83 12.29 -12.52 -19.57
N HIS A 84 11.81 -12.96 -20.73
CA HIS A 84 12.62 -13.49 -21.83
C HIS A 84 12.99 -12.45 -22.89
N VAL A 85 12.48 -11.20 -22.74
CA VAL A 85 12.75 -10.12 -23.70
C VAL A 85 13.97 -9.33 -23.23
N GLU A 86 15.02 -9.37 -24.03
CA GLU A 86 16.27 -8.70 -23.70
C GLU A 86 16.21 -7.17 -23.85
N GLY A 87 17.00 -6.48 -23.05
CA GLY A 87 17.19 -5.03 -23.12
C GLY A 87 15.97 -4.21 -22.69
N ALA A 88 15.82 -3.00 -23.23
CA ALA A 88 14.78 -2.05 -22.86
C ALA A 88 13.38 -2.41 -23.42
N ALA A 89 13.30 -3.37 -24.34
CA ALA A 89 12.03 -3.72 -25.00
C ALA A 89 10.99 -4.26 -24.00
N GLY A 90 11.40 -5.13 -23.07
CA GLY A 90 10.52 -5.66 -22.03
C GLY A 90 9.92 -4.56 -21.15
N ALA A 91 10.73 -3.60 -20.71
CA ALA A 91 10.25 -2.45 -19.93
C ALA A 91 9.26 -1.59 -20.73
N ARG A 92 9.54 -1.32 -22.00
CA ARG A 92 8.63 -0.59 -22.88
C ARG A 92 7.28 -1.30 -23.06
N MET A 93 7.28 -2.63 -23.16
CA MET A 93 6.04 -3.42 -23.23
C MET A 93 5.19 -3.27 -21.96
N VAL A 94 5.82 -3.25 -20.77
CA VAL A 94 5.11 -3.01 -19.50
C VAL A 94 4.50 -1.61 -19.50
N PHE A 95 5.27 -0.58 -19.84
CA PHE A 95 4.73 0.80 -19.91
C PHE A 95 3.63 0.94 -20.96
N ALA A 96 3.74 0.25 -22.10
CA ALA A 96 2.70 0.25 -23.14
C ALA A 96 1.40 -0.35 -22.61
N LEU A 97 1.46 -1.48 -21.89
CA LEU A 97 0.29 -2.06 -21.24
C LEU A 97 -0.35 -1.08 -20.25
N LEU A 98 0.45 -0.44 -19.41
CA LEU A 98 -0.04 0.56 -18.45
C LEU A 98 -0.70 1.76 -19.16
N ALA A 99 -0.11 2.24 -20.26
CA ALA A 99 -0.68 3.30 -21.07
C ALA A 99 -2.05 2.89 -21.67
N VAL A 100 -2.15 1.68 -22.21
CA VAL A 100 -3.41 1.16 -22.77
C VAL A 100 -4.49 1.06 -21.68
N LEU A 101 -4.17 0.50 -20.52
CA LEU A 101 -5.12 0.38 -19.40
C LEU A 101 -5.57 1.76 -18.88
N ALA A 102 -4.66 2.72 -18.76
CA ALA A 102 -4.99 4.09 -18.40
C ALA A 102 -5.86 4.78 -19.45
N GLY A 103 -5.57 4.54 -20.74
CA GLY A 103 -6.38 5.05 -21.84
C GLY A 103 -7.80 4.49 -21.84
N ILE A 104 -7.97 3.20 -21.64
CA ILE A 104 -9.28 2.55 -21.50
C ILE A 104 -10.04 3.15 -20.32
N ALA A 105 -9.38 3.28 -19.16
CA ALA A 105 -9.99 3.86 -17.97
C ALA A 105 -10.39 5.32 -18.18
N PHE A 106 -9.55 6.12 -18.85
CA PHE A 106 -9.85 7.52 -19.20
C PHE A 106 -11.07 7.63 -20.11
N VAL A 107 -11.11 6.85 -21.19
CA VAL A 107 -12.24 6.83 -22.14
C VAL A 107 -13.52 6.39 -21.43
N TRP A 108 -13.45 5.32 -20.65
CA TRP A 108 -14.63 4.84 -19.92
C TRP A 108 -15.14 5.87 -18.92
N ARG A 109 -14.29 6.44 -18.07
CA ARG A 109 -14.69 7.48 -17.09
C ARG A 109 -15.27 8.73 -17.77
N THR A 110 -14.77 9.09 -18.96
CA THR A 110 -15.20 10.31 -19.67
C THR A 110 -16.55 10.12 -20.37
N PHE A 111 -16.76 8.97 -21.02
CA PHE A 111 -17.92 8.76 -21.89
C PHE A 111 -19.03 7.91 -21.25
N SER A 112 -18.80 7.30 -20.07
CA SER A 112 -19.83 6.50 -19.41
C SER A 112 -20.95 7.39 -18.87
N LYS A 113 -22.16 7.19 -19.37
CA LYS A 113 -23.38 7.82 -18.85
C LYS A 113 -23.66 7.43 -17.39
N LYS A 114 -23.38 6.17 -17.03
CA LYS A 114 -23.60 5.66 -15.67
C LYS A 114 -22.81 6.42 -14.60
N PHE A 115 -21.58 6.82 -14.87
CA PHE A 115 -20.82 7.63 -13.90
C PHE A 115 -21.47 9.00 -13.67
N LYS A 116 -22.05 9.62 -14.70
CA LYS A 116 -22.78 10.88 -14.56
C LYS A 116 -24.07 10.68 -13.75
N GLU A 117 -24.81 9.60 -14.02
CA GLU A 117 -26.03 9.25 -13.28
C GLU A 117 -25.74 8.99 -11.79
N PHE A 118 -24.68 8.24 -11.47
CA PHE A 118 -24.28 8.02 -10.07
C PHE A 118 -23.87 9.30 -9.38
N HIS A 119 -23.18 10.19 -10.05
CA HIS A 119 -22.77 11.47 -9.47
C HIS A 119 -23.97 12.35 -9.16
N VAL A 120 -24.92 12.47 -10.09
CA VAL A 120 -26.18 13.22 -9.88
C VAL A 120 -26.99 12.61 -8.74
N ALA A 121 -27.12 11.27 -8.69
CA ALA A 121 -27.82 10.59 -7.61
C ALA A 121 -27.13 10.79 -6.25
N GLY A 122 -25.80 10.84 -6.21
CA GLY A 122 -25.03 11.16 -5.00
C GLY A 122 -25.27 12.60 -4.52
N ASP A 123 -25.33 13.56 -5.46
CA ASP A 123 -25.65 14.97 -5.14
C ASP A 123 -27.07 15.11 -4.60
N GLU A 124 -28.06 14.44 -5.21
CA GLU A 124 -29.46 14.46 -4.77
C GLU A 124 -29.61 13.82 -3.37
N TYR A 125 -28.94 12.69 -3.11
CA TYR A 125 -28.95 12.03 -1.83
C TYR A 125 -28.43 12.95 -0.71
N ARG A 126 -27.30 13.62 -0.93
CA ARG A 126 -26.70 14.54 0.04
C ARG A 126 -27.55 15.80 0.26
N ALA A 127 -28.16 16.31 -0.80
CA ALA A 127 -29.07 17.43 -0.71
C ALA A 127 -30.32 17.08 0.11
N ALA A 128 -30.85 15.85 -0.04
CA ALA A 128 -32.01 15.37 0.71
C ALA A 128 -31.69 15.09 2.20
N GLU A 129 -30.48 14.64 2.50
CA GLU A 129 -30.05 14.37 3.87
C GLU A 129 -29.78 15.63 4.69
N GLY A 130 -29.83 16.80 4.04
CA GLY A 130 -29.57 18.09 4.69
C GLY A 130 -28.20 18.09 5.37
N THR A 131 -27.25 17.41 4.75
CA THR A 131 -25.92 17.21 5.35
C THR A 131 -25.35 18.59 5.63
N LYS A 132 -25.44 19.00 6.89
CA LYS A 132 -24.57 20.05 7.41
C LYS A 132 -23.19 19.64 6.93
N THR A 133 -22.60 20.43 6.07
CA THR A 133 -21.21 20.33 5.68
C THR A 133 -20.48 19.95 6.93
N SER A 134 -20.05 18.71 7.05
CA SER A 134 -19.37 18.20 8.25
C SER A 134 -18.29 19.24 8.50
N THR A 135 -18.41 19.95 9.61
CA THR A 135 -17.42 20.97 9.98
C THR A 135 -16.13 20.19 9.99
N GLU A 136 -15.28 20.40 8.97
CA GLU A 136 -14.02 19.67 8.87
C GLU A 136 -13.32 19.92 10.20
N VAL A 137 -13.23 18.87 11.02
CA VAL A 137 -12.53 18.95 12.29
C VAL A 137 -11.08 19.18 11.89
N SER A 138 -10.66 20.43 12.00
CA SER A 138 -9.29 20.80 11.65
C SER A 138 -8.34 19.89 12.41
N PHE A 139 -7.36 19.35 11.72
CA PHE A 139 -6.28 18.54 12.30
C PHE A 139 -5.73 19.16 13.61
N ALA A 140 -5.57 20.50 13.61
CA ALA A 140 -5.09 21.27 14.75
C ALA A 140 -6.09 21.30 15.92
N SER A 141 -7.39 21.32 15.65
CA SER A 141 -8.43 21.38 16.70
C SER A 141 -8.54 20.05 17.46
N LEU A 142 -8.34 18.92 16.76
CA LEU A 142 -8.34 17.60 17.38
C LEU A 142 -7.24 17.46 18.44
N PHE A 143 -6.07 18.00 18.16
CA PHE A 143 -4.91 17.91 19.07
C PHE A 143 -4.88 18.96 20.20
N LYS A 144 -5.65 20.04 20.05
CA LYS A 144 -5.78 21.08 21.07
C LYS A 144 -6.94 20.90 22.05
N GLY A 145 -7.86 19.96 21.74
CA GLY A 145 -9.04 19.67 22.57
C GLY A 145 -8.70 18.98 23.89
N THR A 146 -9.73 18.76 24.71
CA THR A 146 -9.64 18.11 26.05
C THR A 146 -8.99 16.72 25.95
N ASP A 147 -9.26 15.98 24.88
CA ASP A 147 -8.67 14.67 24.56
C ASP A 147 -7.40 14.74 23.70
N GLY A 148 -6.85 15.92 23.50
CA GLY A 148 -5.73 16.13 22.57
C GLY A 148 -4.53 15.22 22.83
N ARG A 149 -4.16 15.00 24.11
CA ARG A 149 -3.05 14.07 24.46
C ARG A 149 -3.33 12.63 24.07
N LYS A 150 -4.57 12.18 24.16
CA LYS A 150 -5.03 10.85 23.72
C LYS A 150 -4.84 10.70 22.23
N TYR A 151 -5.35 11.63 21.44
CA TYR A 151 -5.26 11.60 19.99
C TYR A 151 -3.82 11.76 19.47
N ILE A 152 -2.99 12.60 20.11
CA ILE A 152 -1.55 12.69 19.80
C ILE A 152 -0.87 11.34 20.05
N SER A 153 -1.19 10.66 21.15
CA SER A 153 -0.59 9.36 21.47
C SER A 153 -1.00 8.28 20.44
N PHE A 154 -2.27 8.21 20.06
CA PHE A 154 -2.73 7.31 18.99
C PHE A 154 -2.05 7.63 17.67
N PHE A 155 -2.07 8.90 17.27
CA PHE A 155 -1.45 9.36 16.04
C PHE A 155 0.04 9.01 15.97
N SER A 156 0.80 9.29 17.03
CA SER A 156 2.23 9.00 17.08
C SER A 156 2.52 7.51 16.98
N CYS A 157 1.76 6.66 17.65
CA CYS A 157 1.94 5.21 17.57
C CYS A 157 1.60 4.68 16.17
N ILE A 158 0.49 5.14 15.59
CA ILE A 158 0.04 4.67 14.28
C ILE A 158 0.98 5.14 13.18
N ILE A 159 1.43 6.40 13.20
CA ILE A 159 2.33 6.93 12.15
C ILE A 159 3.69 6.25 12.20
N ILE A 160 4.28 6.03 13.38
CA ILE A 160 5.54 5.32 13.52
C ILE A 160 5.40 3.88 13.03
N PHE A 161 4.34 3.17 13.46
CA PHE A 161 4.06 1.83 13.01
C PHE A 161 3.97 1.77 11.49
N TYR A 162 3.13 2.63 10.89
CA TYR A 162 2.82 2.57 9.47
C TYR A 162 4.00 3.01 8.60
N VAL A 163 4.76 4.03 9.02
CA VAL A 163 5.99 4.45 8.31
C VAL A 163 7.01 3.31 8.31
N CYS A 164 7.31 2.71 9.46
CA CYS A 164 8.24 1.60 9.56
C CYS A 164 7.80 0.40 8.71
N TRP A 165 6.53 0.03 8.82
CA TRP A 165 5.97 -1.05 8.02
C TRP A 165 6.05 -0.74 6.52
N ASN A 166 5.66 0.46 6.11
CA ASN A 166 5.58 0.84 4.70
C ASN A 166 6.97 0.97 4.06
N LEU A 167 7.96 1.49 4.80
CA LEU A 167 9.36 1.50 4.36
C LEU A 167 9.83 0.09 4.01
N LEU A 168 9.60 -0.86 4.90
CA LEU A 168 9.98 -2.24 4.68
C LEU A 168 9.18 -2.89 3.56
N ALA A 169 7.85 -2.77 3.56
CA ALA A 169 6.98 -3.39 2.58
C ALA A 169 7.26 -2.90 1.15
N ASN A 170 7.45 -1.59 0.96
CA ASN A 170 7.77 -1.04 -0.35
C ASN A 170 9.17 -1.42 -0.81
N THR A 171 10.17 -1.32 0.06
CA THR A 171 11.56 -1.60 -0.32
C THR A 171 11.75 -3.09 -0.57
N PHE A 172 11.40 -3.93 0.40
CA PHE A 172 11.56 -5.38 0.28
C PHE A 172 10.68 -5.96 -0.84
N GLY A 173 9.43 -5.47 -1.00
CA GLY A 173 8.54 -5.89 -2.07
C GLY A 173 9.12 -5.65 -3.47
N GLN A 174 9.81 -4.52 -3.67
CA GLN A 174 10.47 -4.20 -4.95
C GLN A 174 11.73 -5.05 -5.20
N PHE A 175 12.44 -5.44 -4.15
CA PHE A 175 13.72 -6.14 -4.26
C PHE A 175 13.63 -7.66 -4.12
N GLN A 176 12.45 -8.25 -3.87
CA GLN A 176 12.28 -9.70 -3.77
C GLN A 176 12.83 -10.43 -4.98
N THR A 177 12.44 -10.00 -6.18
CA THR A 177 12.94 -10.57 -7.45
C THR A 177 14.45 -10.40 -7.57
N TYR A 178 15.00 -9.21 -7.27
CA TYR A 178 16.42 -8.95 -7.30
C TYR A 178 17.23 -9.84 -6.36
N ILE A 179 16.73 -10.04 -5.13
CA ILE A 179 17.35 -10.93 -4.13
C ILE A 179 17.46 -12.36 -4.66
N LEU A 180 16.39 -12.86 -5.28
CA LEU A 180 16.36 -14.20 -5.86
C LEU A 180 17.32 -14.34 -7.06
N VAL A 181 17.34 -13.36 -7.96
CA VAL A 181 18.27 -13.34 -9.10
C VAL A 181 19.72 -13.28 -8.62
N LYS A 182 20.01 -12.48 -7.60
CA LYS A 182 21.34 -12.41 -7.00
C LYS A 182 21.76 -13.72 -6.31
N ALA A 183 20.80 -14.51 -5.86
CA ALA A 183 21.04 -15.88 -5.35
C ALA A 183 21.12 -16.94 -6.46
N ASN A 184 21.38 -16.52 -7.72
CA ASN A 184 21.48 -17.36 -8.91
C ASN A 184 20.15 -18.00 -9.38
N ALA A 185 19.00 -17.48 -8.98
CA ALA A 185 17.73 -17.85 -9.59
C ALA A 185 17.59 -17.20 -10.98
N SER A 186 16.96 -17.91 -11.93
CA SER A 186 16.61 -17.29 -13.21
C SER A 186 15.56 -16.19 -13.00
N GLN A 187 15.54 -15.19 -13.87
CA GLN A 187 14.54 -14.10 -13.83
C GLN A 187 13.11 -14.65 -13.87
N SER A 188 12.87 -15.66 -14.70
CA SER A 188 11.56 -16.31 -14.82
C SER A 188 11.15 -17.03 -13.53
N LEU A 189 12.08 -17.73 -12.87
CA LEU A 189 11.83 -18.37 -11.59
C LEU A 189 11.53 -17.34 -10.50
N ALA A 190 12.29 -16.25 -10.44
CA ALA A 190 12.11 -15.21 -9.45
C ALA A 190 10.76 -14.50 -9.60
N THR A 191 10.34 -14.17 -10.83
CA THR A 191 9.02 -13.57 -11.11
C THR A 191 7.88 -14.55 -10.91
N GLY A 192 8.05 -15.82 -11.30
CA GLY A 192 7.08 -16.89 -11.04
C GLY A 192 6.84 -17.13 -9.55
N CYS A 193 7.90 -17.14 -8.74
CA CYS A 193 7.79 -17.16 -7.28
C CYS A 193 7.00 -15.97 -6.76
N GLY A 194 7.21 -14.76 -7.32
CA GLY A 194 6.46 -13.57 -6.96
C GLY A 194 4.94 -13.75 -7.15
N ILE A 195 4.50 -14.38 -8.23
CA ILE A 195 3.07 -14.68 -8.47
C ILE A 195 2.51 -15.59 -7.37
N VAL A 196 3.17 -16.72 -7.10
CA VAL A 196 2.74 -17.69 -6.08
C VAL A 196 2.68 -17.04 -4.71
N LEU A 197 3.72 -16.27 -4.34
CA LEU A 197 3.81 -15.61 -3.04
C LEU A 197 2.73 -14.52 -2.86
N ASN A 198 2.33 -13.83 -3.93
CA ASN A 198 1.21 -12.89 -3.87
C ASN A 198 -0.14 -13.59 -3.71
N ILE A 199 -0.34 -14.76 -4.32
CA ILE A 199 -1.55 -15.57 -4.11
C ILE A 199 -1.62 -16.03 -2.64
N VAL A 200 -0.53 -16.52 -2.07
CA VAL A 200 -0.44 -16.87 -0.64
C VAL A 200 -0.77 -15.66 0.23
N GLY A 201 -0.19 -14.50 -0.09
CA GLY A 201 -0.49 -13.24 0.59
C GLY A 201 -1.97 -12.87 0.53
N LEU A 202 -2.62 -13.02 -0.63
CA LEU A 202 -4.05 -12.76 -0.78
C LEU A 202 -4.90 -13.67 0.12
N ILE A 203 -4.62 -14.97 0.14
CA ILE A 203 -5.33 -15.94 1.00
C ILE A 203 -5.16 -15.55 2.48
N CYS A 204 -3.94 -15.25 2.91
CA CYS A 204 -3.66 -14.83 4.28
C CYS A 204 -4.34 -13.49 4.62
N GLY A 205 -4.44 -12.56 3.65
CA GLY A 205 -5.16 -11.30 3.80
C GLY A 205 -6.66 -11.51 4.03
N ILE A 206 -7.29 -12.42 3.30
CA ILE A 206 -8.70 -12.80 3.48
C ILE A 206 -8.91 -13.44 4.87
N LEU A 207 -8.01 -14.33 5.29
CA LEU A 207 -8.05 -14.96 6.62
C LEU A 207 -7.92 -13.90 7.72
N PHE A 208 -7.00 -12.95 7.57
CA PHE A 208 -6.86 -11.86 8.52
C PHE A 208 -8.10 -10.95 8.55
N ALA A 209 -8.68 -10.63 7.40
CA ALA A 209 -9.90 -9.79 7.32
C ALA A 209 -11.06 -10.40 8.12
N SER A 210 -11.22 -11.73 8.08
CA SER A 210 -12.22 -12.43 8.89
C SER A 210 -11.92 -12.38 10.39
N ALA A 211 -10.64 -12.29 10.78
CA ALA A 211 -10.20 -12.23 12.17
C ALA A 211 -10.05 -10.81 12.72
N ALA A 212 -10.05 -9.78 11.84
CA ALA A 212 -9.79 -8.39 12.21
C ALA A 212 -10.81 -7.81 13.20
N GLY A 213 -12.07 -8.26 13.15
CA GLY A 213 -13.13 -7.92 14.10
C GLY A 213 -13.19 -8.84 15.33
N SER A 214 -12.23 -9.75 15.53
CA SER A 214 -12.27 -10.73 16.61
C SER A 214 -11.31 -10.38 17.75
N LYS A 215 -11.56 -10.98 18.93
CA LYS A 215 -10.66 -10.91 20.11
C LYS A 215 -9.24 -11.40 19.82
N HIS A 216 -9.03 -12.13 18.72
CA HIS A 216 -7.75 -12.72 18.35
C HIS A 216 -6.88 -11.78 17.50
N ARG A 217 -7.39 -10.64 17.03
CA ARG A 217 -6.67 -9.67 16.20
C ARG A 217 -5.26 -9.34 16.72
N ASN A 218 -5.16 -9.06 18.02
CA ASN A 218 -3.87 -8.72 18.64
C ASN A 218 -2.88 -9.90 18.65
N LYS A 219 -3.36 -11.15 18.74
CA LYS A 219 -2.52 -12.34 18.63
C LYS A 219 -1.96 -12.48 17.21
N PHE A 220 -2.80 -12.28 16.19
CA PHE A 220 -2.34 -12.27 14.79
C PHE A 220 -1.28 -11.20 14.56
N PHE A 221 -1.44 -10.00 15.14
CA PHE A 221 -0.43 -8.96 15.05
C PHE A 221 0.92 -9.43 15.58
N TYR A 222 0.98 -9.99 16.80
CA TYR A 222 2.26 -10.48 17.38
C TYR A 222 2.85 -11.64 16.59
N VAL A 223 2.03 -12.57 16.14
CA VAL A 223 2.48 -13.67 15.28
C VAL A 223 3.06 -13.11 13.97
N GLY A 224 2.39 -12.14 13.36
CA GLY A 224 2.86 -11.46 12.15
C GLY A 224 4.23 -10.79 12.34
N ILE A 225 4.40 -10.06 13.44
CA ILE A 225 5.69 -9.41 13.76
C ILE A 225 6.82 -10.44 13.94
N VAL A 226 6.57 -11.52 14.69
CA VAL A 226 7.58 -12.58 14.90
C VAL A 226 7.99 -13.23 13.58
N ILE A 227 7.00 -13.53 12.72
CA ILE A 227 7.26 -14.12 11.40
C ILE A 227 8.04 -13.14 10.51
N GLN A 228 7.68 -11.85 10.49
CA GLN A 228 8.41 -10.84 9.70
C GLN A 228 9.86 -10.68 10.17
N ALA A 229 10.07 -10.53 11.48
CA ALA A 229 11.41 -10.38 12.05
C ALA A 229 12.26 -11.63 11.79
N GLY A 230 11.69 -12.82 12.00
CA GLY A 230 12.35 -14.09 11.73
C GLY A 230 12.75 -14.26 10.26
N ALA A 231 11.88 -13.84 9.34
CA ALA A 231 12.16 -13.87 7.90
C ALA A 231 13.34 -12.93 7.55
N MET A 232 13.36 -11.70 8.07
CA MET A 232 14.46 -10.76 7.82
C MET A 232 15.78 -11.26 8.37
N ILE A 233 15.79 -11.80 9.60
CA ILE A 233 16.98 -12.39 10.22
C ILE A 233 17.43 -13.62 9.43
N GLY A 234 16.50 -14.48 9.01
CA GLY A 234 16.82 -15.67 8.23
C GLY A 234 17.50 -15.34 6.89
N ILE A 235 17.04 -14.30 6.20
CA ILE A 235 17.71 -13.82 4.97
C ILE A 235 19.07 -13.17 5.31
N ALA A 236 19.15 -12.44 6.44
CA ALA A 236 20.38 -11.75 6.87
C ALA A 236 21.51 -12.73 7.23
N LEU A 237 21.20 -13.89 7.81
CA LEU A 237 22.19 -14.91 8.15
C LEU A 237 22.88 -15.51 6.93
N GLY A 238 22.30 -15.36 5.74
CA GLY A 238 22.91 -15.71 4.46
C GLY A 238 23.12 -17.20 4.24
N GLY A 239 23.57 -17.56 3.04
CA GLY A 239 24.05 -18.91 2.75
C GLY A 239 22.96 -19.96 2.49
N GLY A 240 21.71 -19.54 2.32
CA GLY A 240 20.62 -20.46 2.01
C GLY A 240 20.56 -20.85 0.54
N THR A 241 19.95 -22.00 0.29
CA THR A 241 19.50 -22.38 -1.06
C THR A 241 18.42 -21.43 -1.53
N ILE A 242 18.20 -21.35 -2.84
CA ILE A 242 17.09 -20.56 -3.44
C ILE A 242 15.76 -20.91 -2.74
N ALA A 243 15.53 -22.20 -2.45
CA ALA A 243 14.32 -22.65 -1.75
C ALA A 243 14.19 -22.04 -0.34
N MET A 244 15.28 -21.91 0.41
CA MET A 244 15.27 -21.26 1.72
C MET A 244 14.95 -19.78 1.62
N ILE A 245 15.53 -19.07 0.66
CA ILE A 245 15.25 -17.64 0.43
C ILE A 245 13.78 -17.44 0.04
N VAL A 246 13.25 -18.26 -0.86
CA VAL A 246 11.82 -18.23 -1.23
C VAL A 246 10.92 -18.49 -0.02
N GLY A 247 11.28 -19.47 0.83
CA GLY A 247 10.57 -19.76 2.07
C GLY A 247 10.57 -18.58 3.05
N MET A 248 11.70 -17.87 3.21
CA MET A 248 11.77 -16.68 4.05
C MET A 248 10.95 -15.51 3.48
N ILE A 249 10.97 -15.32 2.15
CA ILE A 249 10.12 -14.33 1.49
C ILE A 249 8.63 -14.68 1.70
N ALA A 250 8.26 -15.95 1.59
CA ALA A 250 6.90 -16.41 1.89
C ALA A 250 6.48 -16.10 3.33
N CYS A 251 7.34 -16.41 4.29
CA CYS A 251 7.13 -16.09 5.71
C CYS A 251 6.92 -14.58 5.91
N TYR A 252 7.77 -13.76 5.30
CA TYR A 252 7.61 -12.31 5.35
C TYR A 252 6.25 -11.86 4.80
N ASN A 253 5.85 -12.34 3.63
CA ASN A 253 4.58 -11.97 3.00
C ASN A 253 3.38 -12.40 3.85
N ILE A 254 3.40 -13.57 4.48
CA ILE A 254 2.38 -14.01 5.44
C ILE A 254 2.31 -13.08 6.65
N GLY A 255 3.45 -12.83 7.29
CA GLY A 255 3.54 -11.94 8.44
C GLY A 255 3.07 -10.51 8.12
N ASN A 256 3.38 -10.04 6.91
CA ASN A 256 2.99 -8.73 6.40
C ASN A 256 1.46 -8.55 6.30
N GLN A 257 0.70 -9.61 6.02
CA GLN A 257 -0.76 -9.55 6.03
C GLN A 257 -1.34 -9.42 7.45
N PHE A 258 -0.68 -10.02 8.44
CA PHE A 258 -1.15 -10.01 9.83
C PHE A 258 -0.75 -8.76 10.61
N ALA A 259 0.43 -8.21 10.33
CA ALA A 259 0.96 -7.03 10.99
C ALA A 259 1.36 -5.96 9.98
N GLY A 260 0.41 -5.54 9.15
CA GLY A 260 0.65 -4.60 8.07
C GLY A 260 -0.47 -3.58 7.87
N GLU A 261 -0.79 -3.31 6.61
CA GLU A 261 -1.75 -2.27 6.24
C GLU A 261 -3.16 -2.51 6.79
N SER A 262 -3.59 -3.77 6.87
CA SER A 262 -4.93 -4.10 7.33
C SER A 262 -5.16 -3.68 8.77
N ILE A 263 -4.21 -3.96 9.67
CA ILE A 263 -4.35 -3.58 11.08
C ILE A 263 -4.20 -2.06 11.29
N TYR A 264 -3.35 -1.40 10.51
CA TYR A 264 -3.23 0.05 10.48
C TYR A 264 -4.57 0.72 10.17
N LYS A 265 -5.27 0.25 9.13
CA LYS A 265 -6.59 0.77 8.75
C LYS A 265 -7.60 0.61 9.89
N VAL A 266 -7.64 -0.56 10.51
CA VAL A 266 -8.54 -0.82 11.65
C VAL A 266 -8.23 0.11 12.82
N TRP A 267 -6.97 0.24 13.22
CA TRP A 267 -6.57 1.14 14.31
C TRP A 267 -6.95 2.59 14.04
N THR A 268 -6.77 3.07 12.81
CA THR A 268 -7.14 4.44 12.42
C THR A 268 -8.65 4.64 12.51
N GLN A 269 -9.45 3.67 12.04
CA GLN A 269 -10.91 3.77 12.10
C GLN A 269 -11.47 3.74 13.54
N GLU A 270 -10.85 2.98 14.43
CA GLU A 270 -11.31 2.84 15.81
C GLU A 270 -10.86 3.99 16.71
N SER A 271 -9.71 4.60 16.43
CA SER A 271 -9.04 5.50 17.38
C SER A 271 -9.36 6.97 17.18
N PHE A 272 -9.92 7.35 16.03
CA PHE A 272 -10.28 8.73 15.73
C PHE A 272 -11.78 8.93 15.54
N PRO A 273 -12.31 10.14 15.85
CA PRO A 273 -13.68 10.51 15.53
C PRO A 273 -13.96 10.38 14.04
N VAL A 274 -15.21 10.08 13.67
CA VAL A 274 -15.63 9.81 12.28
C VAL A 274 -15.20 10.95 11.35
N GLU A 275 -15.36 12.19 11.79
CA GLU A 275 -15.06 13.41 11.05
C GLU A 275 -13.57 13.59 10.76
N ALA A 276 -12.70 13.02 11.58
CA ALA A 276 -11.24 13.14 11.46
C ALA A 276 -10.58 11.92 10.79
N ARG A 277 -11.26 10.79 10.67
CA ARG A 277 -10.67 9.51 10.20
C ARG A 277 -10.04 9.64 8.83
N ALA A 278 -10.76 10.22 7.89
CA ALA A 278 -10.29 10.38 6.51
C ALA A 278 -9.03 11.26 6.46
N SER A 279 -9.03 12.39 7.16
CA SER A 279 -7.90 13.31 7.22
C SER A 279 -6.69 12.68 7.91
N MET A 280 -6.89 11.94 9.02
CA MET A 280 -5.82 11.22 9.71
C MET A 280 -5.21 10.14 8.85
N GLN A 281 -6.05 9.31 8.22
CA GLN A 281 -5.60 8.24 7.34
C GLN A 281 -4.87 8.81 6.11
N GLY A 282 -5.40 9.86 5.50
CA GLY A 282 -4.79 10.53 4.36
C GLY A 282 -3.42 11.11 4.70
N PHE A 283 -3.30 11.81 5.84
CA PHE A 283 -2.03 12.38 6.28
C PHE A 283 -0.99 11.29 6.58
N ILE A 284 -1.35 10.26 7.36
CA ILE A 284 -0.43 9.17 7.72
C ILE A 284 0.04 8.44 6.46
N ASN A 285 -0.87 8.16 5.52
CA ASN A 285 -0.53 7.51 4.26
C ASN A 285 0.39 8.39 3.41
N GLY A 286 0.04 9.66 3.20
CA GLY A 286 0.84 10.61 2.42
C GLY A 286 2.23 10.81 3.00
N PHE A 287 2.34 11.02 4.31
CA PHE A 287 3.63 11.15 5.00
C PHE A 287 4.48 9.88 4.88
N SER A 288 3.86 8.72 5.06
CA SER A 288 4.55 7.44 4.91
C SER A 288 5.07 7.23 3.48
N ARG A 289 4.29 7.58 2.45
CA ARG A 289 4.72 7.50 1.04
C ARG A 289 5.85 8.48 0.74
N PHE A 290 5.83 9.67 1.33
CA PHE A 290 6.94 10.62 1.23
C PHE A 290 8.23 10.05 1.82
N CYS A 291 8.16 9.45 3.03
CA CYS A 291 9.30 8.76 3.64
C CYS A 291 9.81 7.61 2.76
N CYS A 292 8.92 6.81 2.15
CA CYS A 292 9.29 5.74 1.22
C CYS A 292 10.00 6.29 -0.02
N GLY A 293 9.53 7.43 -0.56
CA GLY A 293 10.16 8.09 -1.70
C GLY A 293 11.60 8.53 -1.38
N LEU A 294 11.81 9.16 -0.22
CA LEU A 294 13.16 9.52 0.25
C LEU A 294 14.04 8.28 0.46
N PHE A 295 13.50 7.24 1.06
CA PHE A 295 14.23 6.00 1.31
C PHE A 295 14.60 5.27 0.02
N ALA A 296 13.77 5.37 -1.02
CA ALA A 296 14.05 4.79 -2.34
C ALA A 296 15.34 5.33 -2.97
N LEU A 297 15.75 6.57 -2.66
CA LEU A 297 17.01 7.14 -3.12
C LEU A 297 18.24 6.41 -2.54
N VAL A 298 18.12 5.86 -1.34
CA VAL A 298 19.20 5.17 -0.63
C VAL A 298 19.16 3.66 -0.91
N THR A 299 18.02 3.13 -1.30
CA THR A 299 17.78 1.69 -1.47
C THR A 299 18.77 1.01 -2.41
N PRO A 300 19.12 1.55 -3.61
CA PRO A 300 20.10 0.91 -4.49
C PRO A 300 21.47 0.70 -3.82
N TYR A 301 21.87 1.64 -2.95
CA TYR A 301 23.11 1.53 -2.19
C TYR A 301 23.03 0.44 -1.11
N LEU A 302 21.88 0.27 -0.48
CA LEU A 302 21.67 -0.71 0.57
C LEU A 302 21.68 -2.15 0.06
N VAL A 303 21.22 -2.38 -1.17
CA VAL A 303 21.16 -3.73 -1.76
C VAL A 303 22.39 -4.06 -2.63
N ALA A 304 23.31 -3.09 -2.83
CA ALA A 304 24.51 -3.29 -3.62
C ALA A 304 25.56 -4.15 -2.90
N GLY A 305 26.25 -5.02 -3.63
CA GLY A 305 27.36 -5.82 -3.12
C GLY A 305 26.95 -6.75 -1.97
N ASP A 306 27.80 -6.87 -0.97
CA ASP A 306 27.58 -7.71 0.22
C ASP A 306 26.76 -7.03 1.33
N ARG A 307 26.30 -5.79 1.08
CA ARG A 307 25.52 -5.01 2.06
C ARG A 307 24.13 -5.56 2.32
N ILE A 308 23.64 -6.43 1.45
CA ILE A 308 22.29 -7.00 1.58
C ILE A 308 22.07 -7.67 2.92
N HIS A 309 23.06 -8.38 3.46
CA HIS A 309 22.97 -9.03 4.78
C HIS A 309 22.80 -7.99 5.89
N THR A 310 23.64 -6.96 5.90
CA THR A 310 23.54 -5.85 6.87
C THR A 310 22.22 -5.11 6.75
N THR A 311 21.74 -4.91 5.52
CA THR A 311 20.44 -4.26 5.25
C THR A 311 19.27 -5.08 5.80
N MET A 312 19.31 -6.40 5.70
CA MET A 312 18.28 -7.27 6.27
C MET A 312 18.25 -7.22 7.80
N TYR A 313 19.39 -7.10 8.48
CA TYR A 313 19.43 -6.82 9.93
C TYR A 313 18.84 -5.44 10.26
N GLY A 314 19.12 -4.42 9.44
CA GLY A 314 18.48 -3.12 9.55
C GLY A 314 16.95 -3.19 9.41
N PHE A 315 16.46 -3.98 8.46
CA PHE A 315 15.03 -4.22 8.29
C PHE A 315 14.41 -4.98 9.47
N ALA A 316 15.11 -5.95 10.06
CA ALA A 316 14.67 -6.59 11.31
C ALA A 316 14.55 -5.55 12.44
N GLY A 317 15.47 -4.60 12.54
CA GLY A 317 15.39 -3.47 13.47
C GLY A 317 14.17 -2.57 13.22
N ILE A 318 13.85 -2.27 11.97
CA ILE A 318 12.63 -1.53 11.60
C ILE A 318 11.36 -2.29 12.01
N VAL A 319 11.32 -3.61 11.83
CA VAL A 319 10.21 -4.46 12.30
C VAL A 319 10.07 -4.37 13.82
N LEU A 320 11.17 -4.34 14.58
CA LEU A 320 11.12 -4.18 16.03
C LEU A 320 10.56 -2.82 16.46
N ILE A 321 10.96 -1.73 15.79
CA ILE A 321 10.39 -0.40 16.05
C ILE A 321 8.89 -0.40 15.76
N SER A 322 8.48 -1.00 14.64
CA SER A 322 7.07 -1.18 14.30
C SER A 322 6.32 -1.99 15.36
N ALA A 323 6.93 -3.06 15.88
CA ALA A 323 6.37 -3.88 16.96
C ALA A 323 6.15 -3.10 18.26
N ILE A 324 7.13 -2.28 18.65
CA ILE A 324 7.04 -1.44 19.86
C ILE A 324 5.89 -0.43 19.69
N ALA A 325 5.83 0.25 18.55
CA ALA A 325 4.78 1.21 18.26
C ALA A 325 3.39 0.56 18.25
N GLY A 326 3.24 -0.60 17.60
CA GLY A 326 1.99 -1.34 17.56
C GLY A 326 1.58 -1.90 18.94
N THR A 327 2.53 -2.37 19.72
CA THR A 327 2.29 -2.82 21.10
C THR A 327 1.79 -1.66 21.98
N ARG A 328 2.43 -0.48 21.87
CA ARG A 328 1.95 0.73 22.56
C ARG A 328 0.56 1.13 22.10
N MET A 329 0.27 1.00 20.80
CA MET A 329 -1.05 1.28 20.26
C MET A 329 -2.11 0.36 20.89
N ILE A 330 -1.87 -0.94 20.96
CA ILE A 330 -2.76 -1.92 21.62
C ILE A 330 -2.98 -1.57 23.10
N MET A 331 -1.90 -1.19 23.80
CA MET A 331 -2.02 -0.76 25.22
C MET A 331 -2.86 0.50 25.38
N LEU A 332 -2.69 1.48 24.49
CA LEU A 332 -3.47 2.72 24.50
C LEU A 332 -4.94 2.46 24.18
N GLN A 333 -5.25 1.58 23.22
CA GLN A 333 -6.63 1.19 22.94
C GLN A 333 -7.31 0.54 24.18
N LYS A 334 -6.59 -0.38 24.84
CA LYS A 334 -7.07 -0.98 26.09
C LYS A 334 -7.31 0.05 27.19
N LYS A 335 -6.36 0.97 27.38
CA LYS A 335 -6.43 2.01 28.39
C LYS A 335 -7.63 2.94 28.20
N HIS A 336 -7.98 3.24 26.96
CA HIS A 336 -9.06 4.18 26.62
C HIS A 336 -10.39 3.48 26.25
N GLY A 337 -10.47 2.16 26.35
CA GLY A 337 -11.68 1.39 26.04
C GLY A 337 -12.06 1.46 24.55
N VAL A 338 -11.09 1.66 23.65
CA VAL A 338 -11.30 1.82 22.21
C VAL A 338 -11.01 0.48 21.52
N GLY A 339 -11.86 0.08 20.55
CA GLY A 339 -11.62 -1.14 19.76
C GLY A 339 -11.72 -2.44 20.57
N GLN A 340 -12.38 -2.42 21.71
CA GLN A 340 -12.71 -3.62 22.47
C GLN A 340 -14.08 -4.12 21.99
N MET A 341 -14.08 -5.18 21.16
CA MET A 341 -15.25 -6.01 20.95
C MET A 341 -15.18 -7.26 21.82
#